data_240abbe2c294c67c52b4df235330c3f7
#
_entry.id   240abbe2c294c67c52b4df235330c3f7
#
_cell.length_a   1.000
_cell.length_b   1.000
_cell.length_c   1.000
_cell.angle_alpha   90.00
_cell.angle_beta   90.00
_cell.angle_gamma   90.00
#
_symmetry.space_group_name_H-M   'P 1'
#
loop_
_entity.id
_entity.type
_entity.pdbx_description
1 polymer ?
#
loop_
_entity_poly.entity_id
_entity_poly.type
_entity_poly.pdbx_seq_one_letter_code
_entity_poly.pdbx_strand_id
1 'polypeptide(L)'
;MERKEVLKTYPKEVTLRNGDSVTLRLMTQSDEVALLEFFQGLPESDRQFLQEDVTDPEVIQKWVRDLDYNRVLPILAIRDGRIIADATLHMQTSGWSRHVGEIRVAVSRDFRMQRLGFLVTKELFYLAISLGLEKVIAQTMDSQIAVIRILQAIGFRKEAVLTDHVKDQQGQKHDLFIMSHDVKSVWKKMEDLIRDSMQDRSGYYKI
;
A
#
# COMPACT_ATOMS: atom_id res chain seq x y z
N MET A 1 5.46 -18.61 -0.23
CA MET A 1 4.57 -18.85 -1.40
C MET A 1 5.28 -18.32 -2.63
N GLU A 2 5.25 -19.02 -3.76
CA GLU A 2 5.87 -18.49 -4.98
C GLU A 2 5.11 -17.24 -5.45
N ARG A 3 5.84 -16.22 -5.94
CA ARG A 3 5.25 -14.96 -6.41
C ARG A 3 4.11 -15.18 -7.40
N LYS A 4 4.28 -16.12 -8.34
CA LYS A 4 3.24 -16.45 -9.33
C LYS A 4 1.91 -16.86 -8.67
N GLU A 5 1.97 -17.58 -7.56
CA GLU A 5 0.77 -18.00 -6.83
C GLU A 5 0.09 -16.82 -6.13
N VAL A 6 0.88 -15.87 -5.59
CA VAL A 6 0.34 -14.63 -5.00
C VAL A 6 -0.41 -13.81 -6.06
N LEU A 7 0.17 -13.67 -7.26
CA LEU A 7 -0.45 -12.89 -8.34
C LEU A 7 -1.74 -13.51 -8.86
N LYS A 8 -1.87 -14.84 -8.84
CA LYS A 8 -3.10 -15.56 -9.23
C LYS A 8 -4.29 -15.32 -8.29
N THR A 9 -4.05 -14.75 -7.11
CA THR A 9 -5.14 -14.42 -6.17
C THR A 9 -5.97 -13.21 -6.61
N TYR A 10 -5.55 -12.50 -7.65
CA TYR A 10 -6.29 -11.38 -8.23
C TYR A 10 -7.06 -11.81 -9.48
N PRO A 11 -8.22 -11.19 -9.76
CA PRO A 11 -8.84 -10.10 -9.00
C PRO A 11 -9.46 -10.56 -7.67
N LYS A 12 -9.60 -9.62 -6.71
CA LYS A 12 -10.27 -9.81 -5.41
C LYS A 12 -11.39 -8.80 -5.23
N GLU A 13 -12.48 -9.22 -4.59
CA GLU A 13 -13.53 -8.30 -4.18
C GLU A 13 -13.33 -7.86 -2.73
N VAL A 14 -13.50 -6.57 -2.47
CA VAL A 14 -13.52 -5.98 -1.13
C VAL A 14 -14.78 -5.15 -0.94
N THR A 15 -15.30 -5.12 0.28
CA THR A 15 -16.51 -4.36 0.61
C THR A 15 -16.13 -3.08 1.37
N LEU A 16 -16.61 -1.95 0.87
CA LEU A 16 -16.47 -0.65 1.50
C LEU A 16 -17.41 -0.53 2.72
N ARG A 17 -17.21 0.53 3.51
CA ARG A 17 -18.03 0.77 4.71
C ARG A 17 -19.53 0.96 4.41
N ASN A 18 -19.86 1.51 3.26
CA ASN A 18 -21.24 1.72 2.79
C ASN A 18 -21.89 0.48 2.17
N GLY A 19 -21.20 -0.67 2.12
CA GLY A 19 -21.66 -1.94 1.53
C GLY A 19 -21.33 -2.12 0.06
N ASP A 20 -20.74 -1.13 -0.60
CA ASP A 20 -20.36 -1.23 -2.01
C ASP A 20 -19.20 -2.22 -2.21
N SER A 21 -19.27 -3.00 -3.29
CA SER A 21 -18.17 -3.87 -3.73
C SER A 21 -17.19 -3.11 -4.62
N VAL A 22 -15.91 -3.41 -4.46
CA VAL A 22 -14.80 -2.86 -5.24
C VAL A 22 -13.87 -4.01 -5.63
N THR A 23 -13.51 -4.07 -6.90
CA THR A 23 -12.57 -5.06 -7.42
C THR A 23 -11.13 -4.55 -7.27
N LEU A 24 -10.30 -5.29 -6.58
CA LEU A 24 -8.86 -5.09 -6.55
C LEU A 24 -8.22 -5.98 -7.61
N ARG A 25 -7.45 -5.39 -8.53
CA ARG A 25 -6.72 -6.14 -9.55
C ARG A 25 -5.33 -5.57 -9.79
N LEU A 26 -4.49 -6.37 -10.38
CA LEU A 26 -3.17 -5.89 -10.83
C LEU A 26 -3.33 -4.89 -11.98
N MET A 27 -2.47 -3.88 -12.01
CA MET A 27 -2.33 -2.97 -13.14
C MET A 27 -1.73 -3.73 -14.33
N THR A 28 -2.19 -3.42 -15.52
CA THR A 28 -1.69 -3.97 -16.79
C THR A 28 -1.28 -2.85 -17.73
N GLN A 29 -0.64 -3.18 -18.85
CA GLN A 29 -0.27 -2.17 -19.85
C GLN A 29 -1.47 -1.48 -20.51
N SER A 30 -2.65 -2.08 -20.48
CA SER A 30 -3.87 -1.47 -21.01
C SER A 30 -4.48 -0.38 -20.12
N ASP A 31 -3.93 -0.15 -18.94
CA ASP A 31 -4.49 0.79 -17.97
C ASP A 31 -3.97 2.24 -18.12
N GLU A 32 -3.09 2.50 -19.10
CA GLU A 32 -2.43 3.81 -19.29
C GLU A 32 -3.43 4.98 -19.27
N VAL A 33 -4.45 4.93 -20.14
CA VAL A 33 -5.43 6.01 -20.25
C VAL A 33 -6.24 6.17 -18.97
N ALA A 34 -6.75 5.08 -18.42
CA ALA A 34 -7.57 5.11 -17.21
C ALA A 34 -6.75 5.57 -15.98
N LEU A 35 -5.47 5.23 -15.93
CA LEU A 35 -4.57 5.65 -14.85
C LEU A 35 -4.27 7.16 -14.95
N LEU A 36 -4.03 7.67 -16.16
CA LEU A 36 -3.85 9.11 -16.39
C LEU A 36 -5.12 9.89 -15.99
N GLU A 37 -6.29 9.43 -16.41
CA GLU A 37 -7.57 10.02 -16.03
C GLU A 37 -7.77 10.04 -14.50
N PHE A 38 -7.43 8.94 -13.83
CA PHE A 38 -7.51 8.85 -12.38
C PHE A 38 -6.63 9.91 -11.70
N PHE A 39 -5.36 10.02 -12.09
CA PHE A 39 -4.44 10.97 -11.46
C PHE A 39 -4.76 12.42 -11.81
N GLN A 40 -5.18 12.71 -13.03
CA GLN A 40 -5.64 14.06 -13.42
C GLN A 40 -6.92 14.46 -12.68
N GLY A 41 -7.79 13.49 -12.35
CA GLY A 41 -8.98 13.70 -11.55
C GLY A 41 -8.74 13.93 -10.06
N LEU A 42 -7.52 13.68 -9.55
CA LEU A 42 -7.19 14.01 -8.17
C LEU A 42 -7.05 15.52 -7.98
N PRO A 43 -7.58 16.07 -6.88
CA PRO A 43 -7.36 17.50 -6.56
C PRO A 43 -5.86 17.83 -6.48
N GLU A 44 -5.50 19.03 -6.88
CA GLU A 44 -4.12 19.52 -6.81
C GLU A 44 -3.55 19.41 -5.39
N SER A 45 -4.36 19.74 -4.37
CA SER A 45 -4.01 19.58 -2.95
C SER A 45 -3.67 18.15 -2.53
N ASP A 46 -4.05 17.15 -3.32
CA ASP A 46 -3.73 15.75 -3.06
C ASP A 46 -2.50 15.31 -3.86
N ARG A 47 -2.34 15.83 -5.09
CA ARG A 47 -1.20 15.52 -5.96
C ARG A 47 0.13 16.01 -5.39
N GLN A 48 0.12 17.09 -4.59
CA GLN A 48 1.33 17.57 -3.90
C GLN A 48 2.03 16.54 -3.02
N PHE A 49 1.33 15.47 -2.62
CA PHE A 49 1.88 14.38 -1.82
C PHE A 49 2.47 13.25 -2.66
N LEU A 50 2.39 13.35 -3.99
CA LEU A 50 2.95 12.36 -4.91
C LEU A 50 4.38 12.74 -5.27
N GLN A 51 5.23 11.73 -5.46
CA GLN A 51 6.67 11.94 -5.65
C GLN A 51 7.04 12.38 -7.08
N GLU A 52 6.14 12.16 -8.03
CA GLU A 52 6.31 12.50 -9.46
C GLU A 52 5.12 13.32 -9.94
N ASP A 53 5.27 14.04 -11.01
CA ASP A 53 4.15 14.74 -11.66
C ASP A 53 3.28 13.75 -12.45
N VAL A 54 2.32 13.18 -11.76
CA VAL A 54 1.40 12.19 -12.32
C VAL A 54 0.36 12.78 -13.29
N THR A 55 0.36 14.08 -13.52
CA THR A 55 -0.48 14.73 -14.54
C THR A 55 0.21 14.75 -15.90
N ASP A 56 1.52 14.53 -15.92
CA ASP A 56 2.30 14.37 -17.15
C ASP A 56 2.05 12.98 -17.75
N PRO A 57 1.50 12.92 -18.99
CA PRO A 57 1.28 11.63 -19.66
C PRO A 57 2.54 10.78 -19.82
N GLU A 58 3.72 11.41 -19.98
CA GLU A 58 4.99 10.69 -20.15
C GLU A 58 5.37 9.88 -18.90
N VAL A 59 5.04 10.39 -17.72
CA VAL A 59 5.26 9.70 -16.44
C VAL A 59 4.40 8.43 -16.39
N ILE A 60 3.10 8.54 -16.69
CA ILE A 60 2.19 7.39 -16.66
C ILE A 60 2.56 6.38 -17.75
N GLN A 61 2.86 6.84 -18.96
CA GLN A 61 3.30 5.98 -20.05
C GLN A 61 4.57 5.20 -19.68
N LYS A 62 5.53 5.85 -19.03
CA LYS A 62 6.74 5.19 -18.55
C LYS A 62 6.42 4.10 -17.51
N TRP A 63 5.55 4.38 -16.53
CA TRP A 63 5.17 3.38 -15.52
C TRP A 63 4.54 2.14 -16.14
N VAL A 64 3.67 2.34 -17.13
CA VAL A 64 2.96 1.25 -17.82
C VAL A 64 3.90 0.47 -18.75
N ARG A 65 4.76 1.16 -19.50
CA ARG A 65 5.73 0.54 -20.42
C ARG A 65 6.78 -0.29 -19.66
N ASP A 66 7.30 0.28 -18.55
CA ASP A 66 8.40 -0.30 -17.79
C ASP A 66 7.87 -1.19 -16.63
N LEU A 67 6.59 -1.61 -16.69
CA LEU A 67 5.94 -2.42 -15.67
C LEU A 67 6.66 -3.75 -15.47
N ASP A 68 7.25 -3.91 -14.30
CA ASP A 68 7.90 -5.15 -13.85
C ASP A 68 7.42 -5.48 -12.42
N TYR A 69 6.57 -6.48 -12.30
CA TYR A 69 6.04 -6.92 -11.00
C TYR A 69 7.12 -7.45 -10.04
N ASN A 70 8.36 -7.64 -10.50
CA ASN A 70 9.48 -7.94 -9.60
C ASN A 70 9.96 -6.70 -8.85
N ARG A 71 9.73 -5.53 -9.40
CA ARG A 71 10.19 -4.23 -8.84
C ARG A 71 9.06 -3.39 -8.29
N VAL A 72 7.95 -3.32 -9.01
CA VAL A 72 6.76 -2.57 -8.61
C VAL A 72 5.53 -3.43 -8.83
N LEU A 73 4.73 -3.60 -7.80
CA LEU A 73 3.49 -4.36 -7.85
C LEU A 73 2.32 -3.43 -7.59
N PRO A 74 1.72 -2.87 -8.67
CA PRO A 74 0.59 -1.97 -8.55
C PRO A 74 -0.72 -2.75 -8.51
N ILE A 75 -1.59 -2.37 -7.55
CA ILE A 75 -2.97 -2.83 -7.43
C ILE A 75 -3.89 -1.65 -7.66
N LEU A 76 -4.81 -1.81 -8.60
CA LEU A 76 -5.85 -0.86 -8.87
C LEU A 76 -7.15 -1.29 -8.19
N ALA A 77 -7.81 -0.35 -7.52
CA ALA A 77 -9.18 -0.52 -7.06
C ALA A 77 -10.14 0.00 -8.12
N ILE A 78 -11.01 -0.89 -8.61
CA ILE A 78 -11.93 -0.60 -9.71
C ILE A 78 -13.37 -0.62 -9.21
N ARG A 79 -14.13 0.41 -9.57
CA ARG A 79 -15.58 0.45 -9.39
C ARG A 79 -16.25 1.09 -10.61
N ASP A 80 -17.31 0.47 -11.09
CA ASP A 80 -18.06 0.94 -12.27
C ASP A 80 -17.14 1.21 -13.48
N GLY A 81 -16.14 0.34 -13.68
CA GLY A 81 -15.15 0.45 -14.76
C GLY A 81 -14.10 1.56 -14.58
N ARG A 82 -14.09 2.29 -13.46
CA ARG A 82 -13.16 3.38 -13.19
C ARG A 82 -12.15 3.01 -12.10
N ILE A 83 -10.93 3.51 -12.23
CA ILE A 83 -9.93 3.44 -11.17
C ILE A 83 -10.32 4.44 -10.07
N ILE A 84 -10.44 3.97 -8.84
CA ILE A 84 -10.78 4.78 -7.67
C ILE A 84 -9.66 4.81 -6.62
N ALA A 85 -8.67 3.92 -6.76
CA ALA A 85 -7.42 3.98 -6.02
C ALA A 85 -6.32 3.27 -6.81
N ASP A 86 -5.10 3.80 -6.65
CA ASP A 86 -3.84 3.17 -7.02
C ASP A 86 -3.04 2.88 -5.75
N ALA A 87 -2.54 1.65 -5.63
CA ALA A 87 -1.79 1.19 -4.46
C ALA A 87 -0.61 0.34 -4.94
N THR A 88 0.61 0.79 -4.64
CA THR A 88 1.83 0.18 -5.17
C THR A 88 2.76 -0.32 -4.07
N LEU A 89 3.33 -1.50 -4.28
CA LEU A 89 4.42 -2.05 -3.48
C LEU A 89 5.70 -1.99 -4.31
N HIS A 90 6.62 -1.13 -3.91
CA HIS A 90 7.94 -0.99 -4.51
C HIS A 90 8.93 -1.91 -3.81
N MET A 91 9.75 -2.62 -4.57
CA MET A 91 10.69 -3.63 -4.08
C MET A 91 12.03 -3.50 -4.79
N GLN A 92 13.09 -3.90 -4.12
CA GLN A 92 14.40 -4.08 -4.75
C GLN A 92 14.67 -5.57 -4.96
N THR A 93 15.18 -5.93 -6.15
CA THR A 93 15.50 -7.32 -6.47
C THR A 93 16.88 -7.75 -5.98
N SER A 94 17.72 -6.79 -5.61
CA SER A 94 19.11 -7.01 -5.17
C SER A 94 19.56 -5.91 -4.22
N GLY A 95 20.74 -6.09 -3.65
CA GLY A 95 21.36 -5.11 -2.74
C GLY A 95 20.93 -5.29 -1.28
N TRP A 96 21.40 -4.37 -0.45
CA TRP A 96 21.26 -4.43 1.02
C TRP A 96 19.83 -4.21 1.54
N SER A 97 18.97 -3.53 0.75
CA SER A 97 17.56 -3.25 1.10
C SER A 97 16.56 -4.20 0.42
N ARG A 98 17.01 -5.32 -0.20
CA ARG A 98 16.12 -6.25 -0.93
C ARG A 98 15.01 -6.87 -0.08
N HIS A 99 15.16 -6.82 1.25
CA HIS A 99 14.19 -7.31 2.23
C HIS A 99 13.16 -6.25 2.65
N VAL A 100 13.29 -5.02 2.13
CA VAL A 100 12.42 -3.88 2.47
C VAL A 100 11.53 -3.56 1.27
N GLY A 101 10.21 -3.40 1.53
CA GLY A 101 9.26 -2.86 0.55
C GLY A 101 8.79 -1.47 0.95
N GLU A 102 8.51 -0.62 -0.03
CA GLU A 102 7.86 0.68 0.18
C GLU A 102 6.47 0.65 -0.40
N ILE A 103 5.47 1.05 0.39
CA ILE A 103 4.09 1.18 -0.07
C ILE A 103 3.74 2.63 -0.35
N ARG A 104 3.00 2.84 -1.45
CA ARG A 104 2.43 4.13 -1.85
C ARG A 104 0.97 3.93 -2.20
N VAL A 105 0.11 4.86 -1.80
CA VAL A 105 -1.34 4.76 -2.00
C VAL A 105 -1.92 6.12 -2.37
N ALA A 106 -2.68 6.15 -3.45
CA ALA A 106 -3.52 7.27 -3.85
C ALA A 106 -4.99 6.81 -3.90
N VAL A 107 -5.91 7.59 -3.32
CA VAL A 107 -7.35 7.29 -3.29
C VAL A 107 -8.14 8.49 -3.75
N SER A 108 -9.06 8.27 -4.70
CA SER A 108 -10.01 9.30 -5.15
C SER A 108 -10.78 9.89 -3.97
N ARG A 109 -10.98 11.21 -4.01
CA ARG A 109 -11.60 11.96 -2.91
C ARG A 109 -12.99 11.43 -2.55
N ASP A 110 -13.77 11.03 -3.54
CA ASP A 110 -15.15 10.56 -3.36
C ASP A 110 -15.24 9.22 -2.61
N PHE A 111 -14.15 8.47 -2.57
CA PHE A 111 -14.05 7.17 -1.90
C PHE A 111 -13.28 7.21 -0.58
N ARG A 112 -12.91 8.41 -0.10
CA ARG A 112 -12.34 8.59 1.24
C ARG A 112 -13.42 8.37 2.30
N MET A 113 -12.99 8.12 3.55
CA MET A 113 -13.86 7.82 4.69
C MET A 113 -14.70 6.53 4.55
N GLN A 114 -14.58 5.80 3.43
CA GLN A 114 -15.25 4.52 3.15
C GLN A 114 -14.36 3.29 3.41
N ARG A 115 -13.25 3.45 4.13
CA ARG A 115 -12.22 2.45 4.44
C ARG A 115 -11.38 2.00 3.24
N LEU A 116 -11.55 2.53 2.03
CA LEU A 116 -10.80 2.08 0.85
C LEU A 116 -9.28 2.20 1.07
N GLY A 117 -8.80 3.36 1.52
CA GLY A 117 -7.37 3.54 1.82
C GLY A 117 -6.82 2.53 2.83
N PHE A 118 -7.58 2.20 3.87
CA PHE A 118 -7.20 1.15 4.83
C PHE A 118 -7.15 -0.23 4.15
N LEU A 119 -8.15 -0.58 3.35
CA LEU A 119 -8.23 -1.89 2.69
C LEU A 119 -7.07 -2.10 1.72
N VAL A 120 -6.78 -1.13 0.84
CA VAL A 120 -5.68 -1.26 -0.13
C VAL A 120 -4.30 -1.23 0.55
N THR A 121 -4.11 -0.42 1.61
CA THR A 121 -2.86 -0.42 2.38
C THR A 121 -2.64 -1.76 3.09
N LYS A 122 -3.70 -2.31 3.69
CA LYS A 122 -3.68 -3.63 4.31
C LYS A 122 -3.36 -4.73 3.28
N GLU A 123 -3.92 -4.64 2.07
CA GLU A 123 -3.64 -5.58 0.99
C GLU A 123 -2.17 -5.53 0.57
N LEU A 124 -1.58 -4.34 0.38
CA LEU A 124 -0.14 -4.19 0.10
C LEU A 124 0.74 -4.79 1.20
N PHE A 125 0.33 -4.62 2.46
CA PHE A 125 1.05 -5.22 3.59
C PHE A 125 1.02 -6.74 3.54
N TYR A 126 -0.14 -7.36 3.26
CA TYR A 126 -0.25 -8.81 3.08
C TYR A 126 0.53 -9.32 1.87
N LEU A 127 0.57 -8.55 0.78
CA LEU A 127 1.43 -8.88 -0.35
C LEU A 127 2.91 -8.88 0.04
N ALA A 128 3.37 -7.87 0.76
CA ALA A 128 4.74 -7.78 1.25
C ALA A 128 5.12 -9.01 2.09
N ILE A 129 4.22 -9.42 3.01
CA ILE A 129 4.38 -10.66 3.79
C ILE A 129 4.49 -11.88 2.86
N SER A 130 3.55 -12.02 1.94
CA SER A 130 3.46 -13.19 1.05
C SER A 130 4.66 -13.31 0.11
N LEU A 131 5.28 -12.19 -0.22
CA LEU A 131 6.49 -12.10 -1.04
C LEU A 131 7.79 -12.26 -0.25
N GLY A 132 7.70 -12.46 1.08
CA GLY A 132 8.85 -12.71 1.94
C GLY A 132 9.64 -11.46 2.32
N LEU A 133 9.05 -10.27 2.18
CA LEU A 133 9.68 -9.04 2.70
C LEU A 133 9.69 -9.08 4.23
N GLU A 134 10.73 -8.50 4.82
CA GLU A 134 10.93 -8.51 6.26
C GLU A 134 10.51 -7.18 6.91
N LYS A 135 10.50 -6.11 6.12
CA LYS A 135 10.13 -4.76 6.56
C LYS A 135 9.35 -4.05 5.47
N VAL A 136 8.34 -3.30 5.86
CA VAL A 136 7.58 -2.42 4.97
C VAL A 136 7.69 -1.00 5.48
N ILE A 137 7.98 -0.07 4.57
CA ILE A 137 8.02 1.36 4.87
C ILE A 137 6.96 2.11 4.08
N ALA A 138 6.57 3.26 4.59
CA ALA A 138 5.78 4.27 3.89
C ALA A 138 6.33 5.65 4.24
N GLN A 139 6.37 6.54 3.25
CA GLN A 139 6.75 7.93 3.45
C GLN A 139 5.48 8.79 3.49
N THR A 140 5.41 9.73 4.40
CA THR A 140 4.26 10.64 4.54
C THR A 140 4.70 11.99 5.11
N MET A 141 4.09 13.07 4.62
CA MET A 141 4.29 14.38 5.25
C MET A 141 3.57 14.44 6.59
N ASP A 142 4.07 15.26 7.50
CA ASP A 142 3.49 15.50 8.82
C ASP A 142 2.03 15.96 8.76
N SER A 143 1.65 16.69 7.70
CA SER A 143 0.30 17.19 7.43
C SER A 143 -0.70 16.10 7.01
N GLN A 144 -0.25 14.91 6.59
CA GLN A 144 -1.10 13.81 6.12
C GLN A 144 -1.70 12.97 7.28
N ILE A 145 -2.39 13.60 8.22
CA ILE A 145 -2.89 12.97 9.45
C ILE A 145 -3.74 11.71 9.19
N ALA A 146 -4.58 11.72 8.14
CA ALA A 146 -5.42 10.57 7.81
C ALA A 146 -4.59 9.35 7.38
N VAL A 147 -3.53 9.56 6.58
CA VAL A 147 -2.60 8.51 6.14
C VAL A 147 -1.83 7.95 7.34
N ILE A 148 -1.32 8.83 8.21
CA ILE A 148 -0.60 8.42 9.43
C ILE A 148 -1.49 7.53 10.30
N ARG A 149 -2.76 7.89 10.50
CA ARG A 149 -3.73 7.08 11.28
C ARG A 149 -4.00 5.72 10.65
N ILE A 150 -4.11 5.65 9.31
CA ILE A 150 -4.28 4.37 8.60
C ILE A 150 -3.07 3.49 8.82
N LEU A 151 -1.86 4.02 8.63
CA LEU A 151 -0.62 3.28 8.83
C LEU A 151 -0.49 2.78 10.28
N GLN A 152 -0.78 3.63 11.28
CA GLN A 152 -0.77 3.25 12.68
C GLN A 152 -1.80 2.15 13.01
N ALA A 153 -3.00 2.21 12.40
CA ALA A 153 -4.03 1.19 12.60
C ALA A 153 -3.63 -0.19 12.04
N ILE A 154 -2.75 -0.22 11.03
CA ILE A 154 -2.15 -1.45 10.48
C ILE A 154 -0.95 -1.93 11.31
N GLY A 155 -0.40 -1.06 12.17
CA GLY A 155 0.72 -1.38 13.06
C GLY A 155 2.05 -0.74 12.66
N PHE A 156 2.05 0.17 11.68
CA PHE A 156 3.23 0.98 11.39
C PHE A 156 3.53 1.93 12.54
N ARG A 157 4.80 2.18 12.75
CA ARG A 157 5.30 3.16 13.73
C ARG A 157 6.21 4.17 13.03
N LYS A 158 6.28 5.36 13.55
CA LYS A 158 7.22 6.37 13.09
C LYS A 158 8.64 5.91 13.47
N GLU A 159 9.47 5.70 12.46
CA GLU A 159 10.86 5.26 12.62
C GLU A 159 11.83 6.42 12.57
N ALA A 160 11.59 7.38 11.65
CA ALA A 160 12.42 8.56 11.50
C ALA A 160 11.58 9.79 11.13
N VAL A 161 12.13 10.95 11.42
CA VAL A 161 11.64 12.27 10.98
C VAL A 161 12.79 12.96 10.26
N LEU A 162 12.54 13.34 9.01
CA LEU A 162 13.46 14.16 8.24
C LEU A 162 12.91 15.59 8.25
N THR A 163 13.52 16.44 9.05
CA THR A 163 13.03 17.80 9.27
C THR A 163 13.19 18.66 8.01
N ASP A 164 12.15 19.46 7.67
CA ASP A 164 12.16 20.38 6.52
C ASP A 164 12.51 19.70 5.18
N HIS A 165 12.21 18.41 5.03
CA HIS A 165 12.72 17.58 3.94
C HIS A 165 11.94 17.71 2.63
N VAL A 166 10.65 18.04 2.71
CA VAL A 166 9.76 18.16 1.56
C VAL A 166 9.14 19.55 1.51
N LYS A 167 8.69 19.96 0.33
CA LYS A 167 7.96 21.22 0.13
C LYS A 167 6.61 20.92 -0.48
N ASP A 168 5.59 21.63 -0.02
CA ASP A 168 4.32 21.70 -0.72
C ASP A 168 4.37 22.62 -1.95
N GLN A 169 3.27 22.70 -2.67
CA GLN A 169 3.17 23.53 -3.88
C GLN A 169 3.28 25.04 -3.59
N GLN A 170 3.03 25.47 -2.36
CA GLN A 170 3.20 26.84 -1.90
C GLN A 170 4.65 27.14 -1.49
N GLY A 171 5.53 26.12 -1.56
CA GLY A 171 6.94 26.20 -1.18
C GLY A 171 7.17 26.13 0.34
N GLN A 172 6.13 25.86 1.12
CA GLN A 172 6.26 25.62 2.56
C GLN A 172 6.95 24.28 2.81
N LYS A 173 7.91 24.29 3.71
CA LYS A 173 8.62 23.07 4.12
C LYS A 173 7.81 22.28 5.12
N HIS A 174 7.89 20.97 5.01
CA HIS A 174 7.25 20.00 5.90
C HIS A 174 8.24 18.91 6.29
N ASP A 175 7.99 18.32 7.46
CA ASP A 175 8.72 17.13 7.89
C ASP A 175 8.23 15.91 7.10
N LEU A 176 9.20 15.09 6.68
CA LEU A 176 8.91 13.78 6.10
C LEU A 176 9.04 12.70 7.17
N PHE A 177 7.98 11.96 7.41
CA PHE A 177 7.97 10.81 8.31
C PHE A 177 8.25 9.53 7.55
N ILE A 178 9.23 8.77 8.00
CA ILE A 178 9.42 7.39 7.60
C ILE A 178 8.65 6.53 8.59
N MET A 179 7.55 5.97 8.12
CA MET A 179 6.74 5.01 8.87
C MET A 179 7.17 3.60 8.50
N SER A 180 7.31 2.70 9.46
CA SER A 180 7.73 1.33 9.20
C SER A 180 6.95 0.30 9.97
N HIS A 181 6.87 -0.89 9.41
CA HIS A 181 6.35 -2.09 10.05
C HIS A 181 7.32 -3.26 9.84
N ASP A 182 7.72 -3.90 10.95
CA ASP A 182 8.51 -5.12 10.93
C ASP A 182 7.59 -6.32 10.73
N VAL A 183 7.69 -6.94 9.55
CA VAL A 183 6.87 -8.08 9.17
C VAL A 183 7.17 -9.32 10.01
N LYS A 184 8.42 -9.54 10.42
CA LYS A 184 8.82 -10.69 11.25
C LYS A 184 8.13 -10.66 12.62
N SER A 185 7.92 -9.46 13.17
CA SER A 185 7.23 -9.33 14.47
C SER A 185 5.78 -9.82 14.42
N VAL A 186 5.12 -9.71 13.28
CA VAL A 186 3.75 -10.22 13.07
C VAL A 186 3.75 -11.75 13.04
N TRP A 187 4.66 -12.36 12.29
CA TRP A 187 4.80 -13.81 12.23
C TRP A 187 5.06 -14.43 13.61
N LYS A 188 6.02 -13.84 14.35
CA LYS A 188 6.33 -14.31 15.70
C LYS A 188 5.12 -14.23 16.63
N LYS A 189 4.37 -13.13 16.60
CA LYS A 189 3.13 -13.02 17.40
C LYS A 189 2.06 -14.03 17.00
N MET A 190 1.91 -14.29 15.69
CA MET A 190 0.98 -15.31 15.20
C MET A 190 1.41 -16.72 15.63
N GLU A 191 2.69 -17.05 15.53
CA GLU A 191 3.23 -18.33 15.97
C GLU A 191 3.04 -18.53 17.49
N ASP A 192 3.31 -17.48 18.28
CA ASP A 192 3.11 -17.53 19.74
C ASP A 192 1.62 -17.75 20.08
N LEU A 193 0.70 -17.03 19.43
CA LEU A 193 -0.76 -17.21 19.61
C LEU A 193 -1.23 -18.62 19.23
N ILE A 194 -0.71 -19.19 18.13
CA ILE A 194 -1.02 -20.55 17.70
C ILE A 194 -0.49 -21.54 18.73
N ARG A 195 0.74 -21.36 19.19
CA ARG A 195 1.38 -22.21 20.20
C ARG A 195 0.58 -22.21 21.50
N ASP A 196 0.20 -21.03 22.00
CA ASP A 196 -0.59 -20.87 23.23
C ASP A 196 -1.96 -21.54 23.08
N SER A 197 -2.62 -21.35 21.93
CA SER A 197 -3.92 -22.00 21.66
C SER A 197 -3.84 -23.53 21.56
N MET A 198 -2.70 -24.09 21.16
CA MET A 198 -2.47 -25.54 21.12
C MET A 198 -2.13 -26.10 22.52
N GLN A 199 -1.44 -25.33 23.37
CA GLN A 199 -1.16 -25.76 24.75
C GLN A 199 -2.41 -25.75 25.62
N ASP A 200 -3.32 -24.81 25.44
CA ASP A 200 -4.59 -24.72 26.16
C ASP A 200 -5.49 -25.91 25.86
N ARG A 201 -5.43 -26.48 24.62
CA ARG A 201 -6.18 -27.69 24.24
C ARG A 201 -5.60 -29.00 24.82
N SER A 202 -4.32 -29.03 25.18
CA SER A 202 -3.69 -30.21 25.79
C SER A 202 -4.04 -30.38 27.27
N GLY A 203 -4.55 -29.34 27.92
CA GLY A 203 -5.00 -29.36 29.32
C GLY A 203 -6.35 -30.05 29.56
N TYR A 204 -7.17 -30.27 28.49
CA TYR A 204 -8.52 -30.82 28.61
C TYR A 204 -8.59 -32.36 28.47
N TYR A 205 -7.49 -33.07 28.26
CA TYR A 205 -7.46 -34.55 28.15
C TYR A 205 -6.62 -35.20 29.24
N LYS A 206 -6.76 -34.75 30.49
CA LYS A 206 -6.33 -35.50 31.67
C LYS A 206 -7.52 -35.64 32.63
N ILE A 207 -8.34 -36.62 32.35
CA ILE A 207 -9.19 -37.30 33.33
C ILE A 207 -8.95 -38.80 33.16
#